data_7277942ca60a46523a8abd0ea3a52749
#
_entry.id   7277942ca60a46523a8abd0ea3a52749
#
_cell.length_a   1.000
_cell.length_b   1.000
_cell.length_c   1.000
_cell.angle_alpha   90.00
_cell.angle_beta   90.00
_cell.angle_gamma   90.00
#
_symmetry.space_group_name_H-M   'P 1'
#
loop_
_entity.id
_entity.type
_entity.pdbx_description
1 polymer ?
#
loop_
_entity_poly.entity_id
_entity_poly.type
_entity_poly.pdbx_seq_one_letter_code
_entity_poly.pdbx_strand_id
1 'polypeptide(L)'
;MLVRPARISKPSTQVKNIAVRLTLLTAIAISVVDCCAFEAPTGMIATKPAQKPRFRVVVTTDFPPIGVVKEGNVPNDQKSDPDDMQSMVRFLLYANEFDIEALIASSGTFANVARKQNIFDVIDRYAEVHHNLSKHDPQYPKPDYLRSITFEGRSGTWGKKGTDNIGEGKDSEASNALISIVDKPDPRPIYISVWGDSSVVAQAIWKVKKSRSDAEFEQFIGKLRIHQIATQDGTIGWLREQFPRLFIIHSEKTYFGMFGANDAISNLDWVNEHVRRNHGPLCDLYPKEGVGCTGVCEGDSPAFLWLVSGNRGLNDPEDPTQESWGGQFKKNRGTNHFVDGIGGVSISKWRKDFQREFAERADWCVDN
;
A
#
# COMPACT_ATOMS: atom_id res chain seq x y z
N MET A 1 -22.55 6.78 -55.58
CA MET A 1 -21.85 5.65 -56.21
C MET A 1 -21.41 4.73 -55.07
N LEU A 2 -22.19 3.65 -54.88
CA LEU A 2 -22.03 2.69 -53.78
C LEU A 2 -21.07 1.56 -54.25
N VAL A 3 -20.05 1.28 -53.43
CA VAL A 3 -19.26 0.06 -53.60
C VAL A 3 -19.36 -0.76 -52.33
N ARG A 4 -19.92 -1.97 -52.44
CA ARG A 4 -20.00 -3.00 -51.37
C ARG A 4 -18.69 -3.81 -51.36
N PRO A 5 -18.22 -4.27 -50.19
CA PRO A 5 -17.12 -5.23 -50.11
C PRO A 5 -17.60 -6.69 -50.17
N ALA A 6 -16.75 -7.52 -50.74
CA ALA A 6 -16.96 -8.95 -51.04
C ALA A 6 -16.84 -9.84 -49.77
N ARG A 7 -17.63 -10.93 -49.80
CA ARG A 7 -17.54 -12.07 -48.85
C ARG A 7 -16.31 -12.92 -49.14
N ILE A 8 -15.59 -13.32 -48.11
CA ILE A 8 -14.59 -14.39 -48.15
C ILE A 8 -15.05 -15.52 -47.24
N SER A 9 -15.10 -16.73 -47.86
CA SER A 9 -15.54 -18.01 -47.32
C SER A 9 -14.51 -18.66 -46.37
N LYS A 10 -15.02 -19.36 -45.35
CA LYS A 10 -14.24 -20.21 -44.43
C LYS A 10 -13.95 -21.57 -45.10
N PRO A 11 -12.79 -22.21 -44.86
CA PRO A 11 -12.63 -23.64 -45.01
C PRO A 11 -12.82 -24.37 -43.68
N SER A 12 -13.58 -25.45 -43.73
CA SER A 12 -13.75 -26.44 -42.67
C SER A 12 -12.58 -27.41 -42.67
N THR A 13 -12.05 -27.74 -41.51
CA THR A 13 -11.15 -28.88 -41.35
C THR A 13 -11.63 -29.76 -40.21
N GLN A 14 -12.06 -30.94 -40.55
CA GLN A 14 -12.34 -32.07 -39.64
C GLN A 14 -11.02 -32.63 -39.11
N VAL A 15 -10.94 -32.90 -37.85
CA VAL A 15 -9.88 -33.73 -37.25
C VAL A 15 -10.52 -34.97 -36.64
N LYS A 16 -10.08 -36.11 -37.12
CA LYS A 16 -10.50 -37.45 -36.70
C LYS A 16 -9.89 -37.85 -35.36
N ASN A 17 -10.71 -38.34 -34.47
CA ASN A 17 -10.31 -39.01 -33.25
C ASN A 17 -9.69 -40.37 -33.54
N ILE A 18 -8.50 -40.66 -33.01
CA ILE A 18 -7.93 -42.00 -32.90
C ILE A 18 -7.74 -42.30 -31.42
N ALA A 19 -8.52 -43.23 -30.91
CA ALA A 19 -8.36 -43.82 -29.60
C ALA A 19 -7.43 -45.03 -29.70
N VAL A 20 -6.34 -45.02 -28.92
CA VAL A 20 -5.50 -46.22 -28.73
C VAL A 20 -5.71 -46.69 -27.31
N ARG A 21 -6.32 -47.87 -27.16
CA ARG A 21 -6.38 -48.65 -25.90
C ARG A 21 -5.11 -49.47 -25.81
N LEU A 22 -4.37 -49.32 -24.70
CA LEU A 22 -3.30 -50.25 -24.32
C LEU A 22 -3.69 -50.90 -23.01
N THR A 23 -3.95 -52.20 -23.06
CA THR A 23 -4.21 -53.06 -21.90
C THR A 23 -2.89 -53.70 -21.48
N LEU A 24 -2.44 -53.49 -20.27
CA LEU A 24 -1.31 -54.23 -19.68
C LEU A 24 -1.80 -54.97 -18.45
N LEU A 25 -1.81 -56.30 -18.53
CA LEU A 25 -1.93 -57.21 -17.40
C LEU A 25 -0.57 -57.36 -16.74
N THR A 26 -0.48 -57.16 -15.44
CA THR A 26 0.67 -57.58 -14.64
C THR A 26 0.18 -58.36 -13.44
N ALA A 27 0.72 -59.57 -13.31
CA ALA A 27 0.44 -60.57 -12.29
C ALA A 27 0.98 -60.11 -10.91
N ILE A 28 0.18 -60.33 -9.87
CA ILE A 28 0.53 -60.09 -8.48
C ILE A 28 1.18 -61.38 -7.90
N ALA A 29 2.44 -61.27 -7.52
CA ALA A 29 3.07 -62.31 -6.65
C ALA A 29 2.93 -61.82 -5.18
N ILE A 30 2.20 -62.60 -4.40
CA ILE A 30 2.05 -62.38 -2.95
C ILE A 30 3.22 -63.05 -2.26
N SER A 31 4.14 -62.31 -1.70
CA SER A 31 5.09 -62.79 -0.70
C SER A 31 4.65 -62.29 0.67
N VAL A 32 4.34 -63.26 1.53
CA VAL A 32 4.08 -63.03 2.97
C VAL A 32 5.43 -62.72 3.63
N VAL A 33 5.54 -61.53 4.19
CA VAL A 33 6.68 -61.16 5.09
C VAL A 33 6.13 -60.85 6.47
N ASP A 34 6.73 -61.52 7.43
CA ASP A 34 6.43 -61.46 8.88
C ASP A 34 6.32 -60.03 9.41
N CYS A 35 5.32 -59.85 10.26
CA CYS A 35 4.99 -58.65 10.96
C CYS A 35 5.92 -58.46 12.16
N CYS A 36 7.06 -57.74 12.01
CA CYS A 36 7.74 -57.11 13.13
C CYS A 36 7.08 -55.78 13.42
N ALA A 37 6.40 -55.68 14.56
CA ALA A 37 5.83 -54.44 15.05
C ALA A 37 6.94 -53.40 15.27
N PHE A 38 7.01 -52.43 14.40
CA PHE A 38 7.85 -51.22 14.60
C PHE A 38 6.97 -50.21 15.34
N GLU A 39 7.26 -49.96 16.62
CA GLU A 39 6.67 -48.85 17.36
C GLU A 39 7.08 -47.54 16.65
N ALA A 40 6.11 -46.82 16.14
CA ALA A 40 6.31 -45.49 15.58
C ALA A 40 6.72 -44.52 16.72
N PRO A 41 7.75 -43.69 16.54
CA PRO A 41 8.07 -42.65 17.52
C PRO A 41 6.93 -41.66 17.62
N THR A 42 6.22 -41.69 18.75
CA THR A 42 5.27 -40.64 19.17
C THR A 42 6.04 -39.35 19.38
N GLY A 43 5.80 -38.35 18.52
CA GLY A 43 6.33 -37.01 18.73
C GLY A 43 6.69 -36.22 17.48
N MET A 44 5.87 -36.28 16.44
CA MET A 44 5.91 -35.21 15.44
C MET A 44 5.19 -34.00 16.05
N ILE A 45 5.96 -33.09 16.67
CA ILE A 45 5.49 -31.72 16.93
C ILE A 45 5.19 -31.16 15.57
N ALA A 46 3.90 -30.96 15.27
CA ALA A 46 3.48 -30.20 14.07
C ALA A 46 4.09 -28.80 14.18
N THR A 47 5.18 -28.58 13.48
CA THR A 47 5.76 -27.24 13.35
C THR A 47 4.71 -26.38 12.66
N LYS A 48 4.19 -25.37 13.39
CA LYS A 48 3.33 -24.33 12.78
C LYS A 48 4.02 -23.87 11.51
N PRO A 49 3.31 -23.79 10.34
CA PRO A 49 3.92 -23.31 9.11
C PRO A 49 4.64 -22.01 9.39
N ALA A 50 5.88 -21.87 8.93
CA ALA A 50 6.63 -20.64 9.09
C ALA A 50 5.81 -19.49 8.52
N GLN A 51 5.44 -18.53 9.36
CA GLN A 51 4.64 -17.39 8.94
C GLN A 51 5.46 -16.58 7.93
N LYS A 52 4.87 -16.27 6.76
CA LYS A 52 5.53 -15.46 5.73
C LYS A 52 5.97 -14.12 6.36
N PRO A 53 7.22 -13.66 6.14
CA PRO A 53 7.66 -12.38 6.68
C PRO A 53 6.74 -11.24 6.21
N ARG A 54 6.32 -10.38 7.15
CA ARG A 54 5.50 -9.21 6.84
C ARG A 54 6.32 -8.17 6.07
N PHE A 55 5.65 -7.35 5.28
CA PHE A 55 6.29 -6.22 4.61
C PHE A 55 6.66 -5.13 5.61
N ARG A 56 7.89 -4.59 5.50
CA ARG A 56 8.33 -3.42 6.26
C ARG A 56 7.80 -2.17 5.57
N VAL A 57 6.99 -1.38 6.26
CA VAL A 57 6.25 -0.26 5.66
C VAL A 57 6.56 1.05 6.38
N VAL A 58 6.77 2.10 5.59
CA VAL A 58 6.79 3.51 6.01
C VAL A 58 5.65 4.23 5.29
N VAL A 59 4.87 5.04 6.02
CA VAL A 59 3.81 5.88 5.46
C VAL A 59 4.17 7.34 5.68
N THR A 60 4.08 8.17 4.63
CA THR A 60 4.13 9.63 4.74
C THR A 60 2.78 10.21 4.33
N THR A 61 2.26 11.16 5.09
CA THR A 61 0.89 11.66 4.94
C THR A 61 0.79 13.13 5.37
N ASP A 62 -0.08 13.91 4.75
CA ASP A 62 -0.33 15.32 5.03
C ASP A 62 -1.78 15.63 5.42
N PHE A 63 -2.47 14.65 6.04
CA PHE A 63 -3.84 14.85 6.50
C PHE A 63 -3.94 15.86 7.65
N PRO A 64 -5.15 16.45 7.83
CA PRO A 64 -5.40 17.50 8.80
C PRO A 64 -5.56 17.02 10.23
N PRO A 65 -5.66 17.98 11.17
CA PRO A 65 -6.29 17.72 12.44
C PRO A 65 -7.70 17.15 12.29
N ILE A 66 -8.12 16.32 13.25
CA ILE A 66 -9.49 15.77 13.29
C ILE A 66 -10.52 16.91 13.21
N GLY A 67 -11.53 16.75 12.35
CA GLY A 67 -12.62 17.72 12.20
C GLY A 67 -12.30 18.96 11.36
N VAL A 68 -11.10 19.05 10.78
CA VAL A 68 -10.73 20.18 9.91
C VAL A 68 -11.43 20.06 8.56
N VAL A 69 -11.99 21.19 8.12
CA VAL A 69 -12.61 21.31 6.81
C VAL A 69 -11.56 21.74 5.79
N LYS A 70 -11.54 21.09 4.65
CA LYS A 70 -10.57 21.30 3.59
C LYS A 70 -10.63 22.66 2.93
N GLU A 71 -11.80 23.21 2.74
CA GLU A 71 -12.05 24.40 1.93
C GLU A 71 -12.46 25.59 2.79
N GLY A 72 -12.07 26.78 2.34
CA GLY A 72 -12.43 28.00 2.99
C GLY A 72 -11.24 28.93 3.27
N ASN A 73 -11.55 30.10 3.80
CA ASN A 73 -10.55 31.08 4.19
C ASN A 73 -9.99 30.75 5.58
N VAL A 74 -9.38 29.58 5.73
CA VAL A 74 -8.76 29.10 6.96
C VAL A 74 -7.25 29.10 6.85
N PRO A 75 -6.50 29.19 7.97
CA PRO A 75 -5.05 29.05 7.99
C PRO A 75 -4.58 27.73 7.32
N ASN A 76 -3.38 27.76 6.75
CA ASN A 76 -2.85 26.59 6.04
C ASN A 76 -2.69 25.34 6.93
N ASP A 77 -2.44 25.51 8.23
CA ASP A 77 -2.37 24.43 9.21
C ASP A 77 -3.73 23.82 9.58
N GLN A 78 -4.81 24.39 9.05
CA GLN A 78 -6.18 23.89 9.19
C GLN A 78 -6.77 23.40 7.87
N LYS A 79 -5.98 23.41 6.79
CA LYS A 79 -6.38 22.82 5.50
C LYS A 79 -5.87 21.40 5.43
N SER A 80 -6.57 20.61 4.63
CA SER A 80 -6.27 19.22 4.59
C SER A 80 -6.70 18.49 3.35
N ASP A 81 -6.11 17.32 3.25
CA ASP A 81 -6.51 16.28 2.33
C ASP A 81 -7.35 15.21 3.05
N PRO A 82 -8.70 15.24 2.96
CA PRO A 82 -9.55 14.29 3.69
C PRO A 82 -9.38 12.84 3.24
N ASP A 83 -8.90 12.56 2.04
CA ASP A 83 -8.67 11.19 1.57
C ASP A 83 -7.43 10.55 2.22
N ASP A 84 -6.42 11.33 2.61
CA ASP A 84 -5.37 10.88 3.53
C ASP A 84 -5.94 10.31 4.83
N MET A 85 -6.91 11.03 5.46
CA MET A 85 -7.56 10.56 6.68
C MET A 85 -8.35 9.26 6.44
N GLN A 86 -9.07 9.16 5.32
CA GLN A 86 -9.75 7.93 4.92
C GLN A 86 -8.74 6.78 4.78
N SER A 87 -7.63 7.04 4.09
CA SER A 87 -6.57 6.07 3.86
C SER A 87 -5.87 5.65 5.15
N MET A 88 -5.68 6.58 6.12
CA MET A 88 -5.09 6.26 7.42
C MET A 88 -6.02 5.37 8.26
N VAL A 89 -7.32 5.63 8.28
CA VAL A 89 -8.29 4.76 8.97
C VAL A 89 -8.22 3.35 8.39
N ARG A 90 -8.26 3.22 7.05
CA ARG A 90 -8.11 1.91 6.40
C ARG A 90 -6.76 1.27 6.73
N PHE A 91 -5.66 2.00 6.62
CA PHE A 91 -4.32 1.48 6.89
C PHE A 91 -4.19 0.91 8.31
N LEU A 92 -4.73 1.60 9.31
CA LEU A 92 -4.71 1.13 10.69
C LEU A 92 -5.54 -0.14 10.91
N LEU A 93 -6.61 -0.34 10.14
CA LEU A 93 -7.37 -1.60 10.15
C LEU A 93 -6.60 -2.76 9.49
N TYR A 94 -5.57 -2.49 8.70
CA TYR A 94 -4.66 -3.48 8.12
C TYR A 94 -3.28 -3.51 8.80
N ALA A 95 -3.11 -2.80 9.91
CA ALA A 95 -1.82 -2.65 10.58
C ALA A 95 -1.20 -3.98 11.07
N ASN A 96 -2.04 -4.99 11.32
CA ASN A 96 -1.60 -6.34 11.68
C ASN A 96 -0.84 -7.06 10.54
N GLU A 97 -0.92 -6.60 9.30
CA GLU A 97 -0.28 -7.23 8.15
C GLU A 97 1.14 -6.71 7.87
N PHE A 98 1.56 -5.66 8.56
CA PHE A 98 2.80 -4.95 8.30
C PHE A 98 3.73 -4.88 9.51
N ASP A 99 5.04 -4.87 9.23
CA ASP A 99 6.04 -4.35 10.16
C ASP A 99 6.14 -2.84 9.89
N ILE A 100 5.33 -2.05 10.58
CA ILE A 100 5.30 -0.59 10.40
C ILE A 100 6.55 -0.02 11.03
N GLU A 101 7.40 0.61 10.21
CA GLU A 101 8.68 1.18 10.63
C GLU A 101 8.61 2.66 10.94
N ALA A 102 7.71 3.39 10.28
CA ALA A 102 7.43 4.80 10.57
C ALA A 102 6.05 5.23 10.06
N LEU A 103 5.45 6.17 10.80
CA LEU A 103 4.36 7.05 10.38
C LEU A 103 4.91 8.47 10.34
N ILE A 104 4.86 9.12 9.19
CA ILE A 104 5.54 10.39 8.97
C ILE A 104 4.53 11.46 8.59
N ALA A 105 4.43 12.51 9.40
CA ALA A 105 3.76 13.72 9.01
C ALA A 105 4.63 14.47 7.99
N SER A 106 4.14 14.63 6.77
CA SER A 106 4.76 15.42 5.71
C SER A 106 3.88 16.63 5.39
N SER A 107 4.29 17.48 4.48
CA SER A 107 3.41 18.49 3.91
C SER A 107 2.98 18.09 2.50
N GLY A 108 2.00 18.78 1.95
CA GLY A 108 1.47 18.45 0.64
C GLY A 108 0.69 19.58 0.00
N THR A 109 -0.11 19.22 -0.98
CA THR A 109 -0.84 20.16 -1.83
C THR A 109 -1.84 21.01 -1.04
N PHE A 110 -2.48 20.44 -0.04
CA PHE A 110 -3.57 21.10 0.68
C PHE A 110 -3.12 21.74 1.98
N ALA A 111 -2.56 20.98 2.89
CA ALA A 111 -2.17 21.49 4.19
C ALA A 111 -0.82 22.21 4.16
N ASN A 112 0.11 21.81 3.37
CA ASN A 112 1.48 22.33 3.30
C ASN A 112 2.17 22.52 4.67
N VAL A 113 1.71 21.74 5.67
CA VAL A 113 2.18 21.74 7.06
C VAL A 113 2.35 20.32 7.54
N ALA A 114 3.58 19.97 7.92
CA ALA A 114 3.88 18.71 8.59
C ALA A 114 3.63 18.86 10.09
N ARG A 115 2.77 18.01 10.66
CA ARG A 115 2.46 18.05 12.11
C ARG A 115 2.16 16.64 12.62
N LYS A 116 3.11 16.04 13.32
CA LYS A 116 2.95 14.68 13.86
C LYS A 116 1.83 14.55 14.92
N GLN A 117 1.41 15.67 15.54
CA GLN A 117 0.26 15.65 16.45
C GLN A 117 -1.01 15.15 15.76
N ASN A 118 -1.21 15.47 14.47
CA ASN A 118 -2.36 14.98 13.72
C ASN A 118 -2.39 13.43 13.66
N ILE A 119 -1.22 12.79 13.52
CA ILE A 119 -1.10 11.33 13.56
C ILE A 119 -1.37 10.80 14.98
N PHE A 120 -0.87 11.45 16.01
CA PHE A 120 -1.13 11.07 17.40
C PHE A 120 -2.62 11.09 17.72
N ASP A 121 -3.35 12.11 17.26
CA ASP A 121 -4.79 12.23 17.47
C ASP A 121 -5.57 11.05 16.85
N VAL A 122 -5.11 10.54 15.69
CA VAL A 122 -5.69 9.33 15.09
C VAL A 122 -5.29 8.07 15.84
N ILE A 123 -4.03 7.98 16.32
CA ILE A 123 -3.58 6.85 17.15
C ILE A 123 -4.36 6.80 18.46
N ASP A 124 -4.80 7.94 19.03
CA ASP A 124 -5.67 7.97 20.20
C ASP A 124 -7.00 7.25 19.93
N ARG A 125 -7.60 7.47 18.76
CA ARG A 125 -8.82 6.75 18.34
C ARG A 125 -8.58 5.26 18.05
N TYR A 126 -7.42 4.94 17.46
CA TYR A 126 -6.99 3.56 17.30
C TYR A 126 -6.83 2.84 18.65
N ALA A 127 -6.31 3.55 19.67
CA ALA A 127 -6.12 2.98 21.00
C ALA A 127 -7.45 2.54 21.65
N GLU A 128 -8.53 3.27 21.38
CA GLU A 128 -9.85 2.95 21.90
C GLU A 128 -10.44 1.63 21.33
N VAL A 129 -10.04 1.24 20.09
CA VAL A 129 -10.49 0.01 19.43
C VAL A 129 -9.46 -1.11 19.42
N HIS A 130 -8.20 -0.83 19.81
CA HIS A 130 -7.08 -1.77 19.72
C HIS A 130 -7.35 -3.09 20.46
N HIS A 131 -8.05 -3.03 21.61
CA HIS A 131 -8.39 -4.25 22.37
C HIS A 131 -9.22 -5.21 21.53
N ASN A 132 -10.23 -4.71 20.82
CA ASN A 132 -11.10 -5.51 19.98
C ASN A 132 -10.35 -6.04 18.75
N LEU A 133 -9.62 -5.18 18.04
CA LEU A 133 -8.76 -5.59 16.93
C LEU A 133 -7.79 -6.71 17.32
N SER A 134 -7.20 -6.62 18.52
CA SER A 134 -6.24 -7.61 19.01
C SER A 134 -6.88 -8.97 19.36
N LYS A 135 -8.21 -9.05 19.57
CA LYS A 135 -8.92 -10.33 19.71
C LYS A 135 -8.98 -11.07 18.38
N HIS A 136 -9.09 -10.36 17.27
CA HIS A 136 -9.10 -10.96 15.94
C HIS A 136 -7.70 -11.34 15.47
N ASP A 137 -6.70 -10.47 15.71
CA ASP A 137 -5.30 -10.79 15.42
C ASP A 137 -4.36 -10.11 16.44
N PRO A 138 -3.60 -10.87 17.23
CA PRO A 138 -2.66 -10.32 18.21
C PRO A 138 -1.46 -9.58 17.59
N GLN A 139 -1.33 -9.57 16.26
CA GLN A 139 -0.29 -8.83 15.53
C GLN A 139 -0.62 -7.34 15.32
N TYR A 140 -1.82 -6.89 15.70
CA TYR A 140 -2.11 -5.46 15.72
C TYR A 140 -1.11 -4.71 16.61
N PRO A 141 -0.39 -3.69 16.08
CA PRO A 141 0.64 -2.98 16.84
C PRO A 141 0.02 -2.21 18.00
N LYS A 142 0.72 -2.19 19.12
CA LYS A 142 0.28 -1.40 20.28
C LYS A 142 0.28 0.09 19.94
N PRO A 143 -0.68 0.88 20.45
CA PRO A 143 -0.73 2.34 20.22
C PRO A 143 0.56 3.06 20.61
N ASP A 144 1.20 2.70 21.74
CA ASP A 144 2.45 3.29 22.18
C ASP A 144 3.61 3.00 21.23
N TYR A 145 3.62 1.83 20.59
CA TYR A 145 4.59 1.53 19.54
C TYR A 145 4.38 2.46 18.35
N LEU A 146 3.15 2.63 17.86
CA LEU A 146 2.84 3.53 16.75
C LEU A 146 3.26 4.97 17.06
N ARG A 147 3.01 5.44 18.28
CA ARG A 147 3.48 6.77 18.72
C ARG A 147 5.01 6.87 18.68
N SER A 148 5.72 5.84 19.11
CA SER A 148 7.20 5.84 19.18
C SER A 148 7.89 5.88 17.82
N ILE A 149 7.18 5.49 16.75
CA ILE A 149 7.65 5.48 15.35
C ILE A 149 7.00 6.60 14.52
N THR A 150 6.39 7.59 15.15
CA THR A 150 5.78 8.74 14.46
C THR A 150 6.77 9.90 14.45
N PHE A 151 7.09 10.39 13.26
CA PHE A 151 8.11 11.42 13.03
C PHE A 151 7.54 12.61 12.24
N GLU A 152 8.18 13.78 12.39
CA GLU A 152 7.80 14.99 11.68
C GLU A 152 8.77 15.31 10.54
N GLY A 153 8.23 15.54 9.36
CA GLY A 153 8.92 16.03 8.20
C GLY A 153 9.08 17.56 8.23
N ARG A 154 9.14 18.16 7.04
CA ARG A 154 9.25 19.62 6.90
C ARG A 154 7.97 20.20 6.34
N SER A 155 7.55 21.33 6.89
CA SER A 155 6.47 22.14 6.36
C SER A 155 6.92 23.03 5.18
N GLY A 156 5.97 23.45 4.35
CA GLY A 156 6.20 24.44 3.31
C GLY A 156 6.95 23.90 2.09
N THR A 157 6.80 22.65 1.73
CA THR A 157 7.49 22.00 0.60
C THR A 157 6.70 22.04 -0.69
N TRP A 158 5.37 22.17 -0.63
CA TRP A 158 4.51 22.18 -1.80
C TRP A 158 4.83 23.31 -2.79
N GLY A 159 4.75 22.99 -4.07
CA GLY A 159 4.95 23.93 -5.17
C GLY A 159 6.41 24.37 -5.39
N LYS A 160 7.35 23.89 -4.58
CA LYS A 160 8.77 24.20 -4.77
C LYS A 160 9.43 23.23 -5.74
N LYS A 161 10.52 23.70 -6.37
CA LYS A 161 11.41 22.82 -7.14
C LYS A 161 12.05 21.79 -6.21
N GLY A 162 12.36 20.61 -6.74
CA GLY A 162 12.97 19.55 -5.95
C GLY A 162 14.24 20.00 -5.22
N THR A 163 15.11 20.75 -5.91
CA THR A 163 16.35 21.32 -5.36
C THR A 163 16.15 22.32 -4.23
N ASP A 164 14.95 22.91 -4.08
CA ASP A 164 14.64 23.86 -3.00
C ASP A 164 14.21 23.11 -1.73
N ASN A 165 13.81 21.87 -1.83
CA ASN A 165 13.33 21.04 -0.74
C ASN A 165 14.37 20.11 -0.15
N ILE A 166 15.54 19.96 -0.79
CA ILE A 166 16.64 19.10 -0.35
C ILE A 166 17.93 19.90 -0.21
N GLY A 167 18.89 19.36 0.50
CA GLY A 167 20.23 19.93 0.65
C GLY A 167 20.63 20.24 2.09
N GLU A 168 21.69 21.01 2.25
CA GLU A 168 22.17 21.44 3.58
C GLU A 168 21.09 22.21 4.35
N GLY A 169 20.94 21.86 5.64
CA GLY A 169 19.96 22.48 6.51
C GLY A 169 18.50 22.08 6.21
N LYS A 170 18.29 21.06 5.38
CA LYS A 170 16.94 20.55 5.05
C LYS A 170 16.59 19.25 5.78
N ASP A 171 17.43 18.78 6.67
CA ASP A 171 17.15 17.61 7.50
C ASP A 171 15.90 17.84 8.35
N SER A 172 15.16 16.77 8.56
CA SER A 172 14.04 16.70 9.51
C SER A 172 14.21 15.50 10.45
N GLU A 173 13.42 15.47 11.51
CA GLU A 173 13.29 14.28 12.36
C GLU A 173 13.02 13.04 11.50
N ALA A 174 12.05 13.15 10.57
CA ALA A 174 11.62 12.06 9.71
C ALA A 174 12.70 11.62 8.71
N SER A 175 13.43 12.55 8.06
CA SER A 175 14.48 12.17 7.11
C SER A 175 15.65 11.45 7.79
N ASN A 176 16.01 11.84 9.01
CA ASN A 176 17.02 11.16 9.80
C ASN A 176 16.54 9.80 10.32
N ALA A 177 15.26 9.70 10.75
CA ALA A 177 14.67 8.45 11.16
C ALA A 177 14.64 7.45 9.98
N LEU A 178 14.27 7.89 8.78
CA LEU A 178 14.26 7.04 7.58
C LEU A 178 15.64 6.46 7.29
N ILE A 179 16.72 7.25 7.40
CA ILE A 179 18.09 6.75 7.25
C ILE A 179 18.36 5.63 8.27
N SER A 180 18.04 5.87 9.54
CA SER A 180 18.24 4.88 10.61
C SER A 180 17.44 3.59 10.40
N ILE A 181 16.22 3.69 9.84
CA ILE A 181 15.36 2.55 9.52
C ILE A 181 15.96 1.70 8.40
N VAL A 182 16.47 2.34 7.34
CA VAL A 182 17.12 1.64 6.21
C VAL A 182 18.41 0.96 6.64
N ASP A 183 19.14 1.57 7.56
CA ASP A 183 20.42 1.05 8.09
C ASP A 183 20.27 -0.13 9.05
N LYS A 184 19.05 -0.44 9.51
CA LYS A 184 18.83 -1.63 10.31
C LYS A 184 19.38 -2.89 9.60
N PRO A 185 19.96 -3.86 10.33
CA PRO A 185 20.50 -5.10 9.77
C PRO A 185 19.39 -6.08 9.34
N ASP A 186 18.40 -5.57 8.63
CA ASP A 186 17.30 -6.32 8.05
C ASP A 186 17.45 -6.30 6.52
N PRO A 187 17.56 -7.47 5.86
CA PRO A 187 17.75 -7.53 4.41
C PRO A 187 16.46 -7.24 3.61
N ARG A 188 15.30 -7.27 4.26
CA ARG A 188 14.01 -7.05 3.60
C ARG A 188 13.92 -5.62 3.06
N PRO A 189 13.31 -5.41 1.89
CA PRO A 189 13.02 -4.08 1.39
C PRO A 189 12.07 -3.31 2.32
N ILE A 190 12.10 -1.98 2.18
CA ILE A 190 11.20 -1.05 2.87
C ILE A 190 10.29 -0.44 1.82
N TYR A 191 8.98 -0.65 1.98
CA TYR A 191 7.95 -0.11 1.13
C TYR A 191 7.48 1.23 1.70
N ILE A 192 7.70 2.30 0.94
CA ILE A 192 7.38 3.66 1.36
C ILE A 192 6.15 4.12 0.60
N SER A 193 5.03 4.22 1.30
CA SER A 193 3.77 4.77 0.81
C SER A 193 3.80 6.28 0.99
N VAL A 194 3.91 7.03 -0.11
CA VAL A 194 4.02 8.49 -0.09
C VAL A 194 2.71 9.10 -0.56
N TRP A 195 1.96 9.67 0.38
CA TRP A 195 0.64 10.27 0.17
C TRP A 195 0.73 11.79 -0.06
N GLY A 196 1.58 12.48 0.71
CA GLY A 196 1.93 13.88 0.52
C GLY A 196 3.16 14.10 -0.36
N ASP A 197 4.04 15.01 0.05
CA ASP A 197 5.30 15.26 -0.64
C ASP A 197 6.34 14.17 -0.42
N SER A 198 7.30 14.05 -1.34
CA SER A 198 8.43 13.12 -1.24
C SER A 198 9.70 13.72 -0.63
N SER A 199 9.64 14.94 -0.08
CA SER A 199 10.82 15.68 0.40
C SER A 199 11.58 14.96 1.50
N VAL A 200 10.90 14.23 2.38
CA VAL A 200 11.51 13.42 3.45
C VAL A 200 12.40 12.32 2.85
N VAL A 201 11.87 11.59 1.87
CA VAL A 201 12.59 10.51 1.18
C VAL A 201 13.76 11.07 0.37
N ALA A 202 13.52 12.16 -0.36
CA ALA A 202 14.52 12.81 -1.17
C ALA A 202 15.68 13.36 -0.34
N GLN A 203 15.39 13.99 0.82
CA GLN A 203 16.42 14.49 1.73
C GLN A 203 17.25 13.36 2.34
N ALA A 204 16.62 12.26 2.74
CA ALA A 204 17.34 11.07 3.23
C ALA A 204 18.30 10.53 2.17
N ILE A 205 17.84 10.36 0.95
CA ILE A 205 18.66 9.89 -0.19
C ILE A 205 19.79 10.88 -0.51
N TRP A 206 19.49 12.18 -0.56
CA TRP A 206 20.48 13.23 -0.79
C TRP A 206 21.60 13.19 0.27
N LYS A 207 21.23 13.12 1.55
CA LYS A 207 22.18 13.08 2.67
C LYS A 207 23.08 11.86 2.61
N VAL A 208 22.52 10.68 2.37
CA VAL A 208 23.27 9.42 2.25
C VAL A 208 24.22 9.47 1.04
N LYS A 209 23.74 9.95 -0.13
CA LYS A 209 24.58 10.11 -1.32
C LYS A 209 25.78 11.01 -1.09
N LYS A 210 25.61 12.06 -0.28
CA LYS A 210 26.68 13.01 0.02
C LYS A 210 27.69 12.50 1.04
N SER A 211 27.26 11.64 1.96
CA SER A 211 28.08 11.23 3.13
C SER A 211 28.68 9.85 3.05
N ARG A 212 28.29 9.03 2.06
CA ARG A 212 28.72 7.63 1.96
C ARG A 212 29.39 7.34 0.61
N SER A 213 30.13 6.24 0.56
CA SER A 213 30.67 5.70 -0.69
C SER A 213 29.56 5.30 -1.65
N ASP A 214 29.87 5.21 -2.95
CA ASP A 214 28.90 4.77 -3.95
C ASP A 214 28.35 3.37 -3.67
N ALA A 215 29.17 2.45 -3.16
CA ALA A 215 28.73 1.10 -2.80
C ALA A 215 27.72 1.10 -1.64
N GLU A 216 27.97 1.86 -0.59
CA GLU A 216 27.03 2.01 0.55
C GLU A 216 25.74 2.72 0.13
N PHE A 217 25.86 3.71 -0.75
CA PHE A 217 24.71 4.39 -1.31
C PHE A 217 23.83 3.44 -2.14
N GLU A 218 24.41 2.62 -3.00
CA GLU A 218 23.67 1.64 -3.79
C GLU A 218 22.98 0.59 -2.91
N GLN A 219 23.63 0.15 -1.84
CA GLN A 219 23.00 -0.72 -0.84
C GLN A 219 21.80 -0.05 -0.17
N PHE A 220 21.92 1.23 0.18
CA PHE A 220 20.87 2.01 0.80
C PHE A 220 19.64 2.11 -0.11
N ILE A 221 19.81 2.63 -1.34
CA ILE A 221 18.69 2.81 -2.28
C ILE A 221 18.13 1.47 -2.77
N GLY A 222 18.93 0.42 -2.80
CA GLY A 222 18.52 -0.93 -3.17
C GLY A 222 17.44 -1.53 -2.25
N LYS A 223 17.35 -1.06 -1.00
CA LYS A 223 16.30 -1.47 -0.06
C LYS A 223 14.97 -0.72 -0.23
N LEU A 224 14.94 0.39 -0.95
CA LEU A 224 13.76 1.26 -1.02
C LEU A 224 12.79 0.84 -2.12
N ARG A 225 11.49 0.86 -1.80
CA ARG A 225 10.36 0.67 -2.72
C ARG A 225 9.38 1.80 -2.51
N ILE A 226 9.44 2.81 -3.35
CA ILE A 226 8.66 4.05 -3.20
C ILE A 226 7.40 3.95 -4.06
N HIS A 227 6.23 4.16 -3.45
CA HIS A 227 4.97 4.34 -4.17
C HIS A 227 4.45 5.74 -3.88
N GLN A 228 4.63 6.63 -4.82
CA GLN A 228 4.20 8.03 -4.76
C GLN A 228 2.82 8.19 -5.37
N ILE A 229 1.90 8.77 -4.62
CA ILE A 229 0.59 9.23 -5.11
C ILE A 229 0.70 10.69 -5.51
N ALA A 230 0.36 10.97 -6.75
CA ALA A 230 0.42 12.29 -7.39
C ALA A 230 1.79 12.99 -7.30
N THR A 231 1.92 14.13 -7.94
CA THR A 231 3.07 15.03 -7.79
C THR A 231 2.68 16.15 -6.85
N GLN A 232 3.14 16.10 -5.60
CA GLN A 232 2.83 17.12 -4.61
C GLN A 232 3.94 18.15 -4.42
N ASP A 233 5.19 17.78 -4.77
CA ASP A 233 6.33 18.69 -4.84
C ASP A 233 7.33 18.27 -5.92
N GLY A 234 8.37 19.07 -6.16
CA GLY A 234 9.35 18.78 -7.21
C GLY A 234 10.36 17.68 -6.87
N THR A 235 10.35 17.11 -5.66
CA THR A 235 11.36 16.12 -5.25
C THR A 235 11.17 14.78 -5.94
N ILE A 236 9.94 14.36 -6.25
CA ILE A 236 9.71 13.11 -6.99
C ILE A 236 10.31 13.19 -8.41
N GLY A 237 10.22 14.35 -9.07
CA GLY A 237 10.88 14.61 -10.35
C GLY A 237 12.39 14.49 -10.25
N TRP A 238 12.98 15.12 -9.23
CA TRP A 238 14.40 15.03 -8.94
C TRP A 238 14.87 13.59 -8.66
N LEU A 239 14.13 12.84 -7.83
CA LEU A 239 14.44 11.43 -7.54
C LEU A 239 14.49 10.59 -8.82
N ARG A 240 13.49 10.75 -9.69
CA ARG A 240 13.40 10.01 -10.95
C ARG A 240 14.48 10.37 -11.96
N GLU A 241 14.86 11.64 -12.00
CA GLU A 241 15.94 12.12 -12.90
C GLU A 241 17.32 11.64 -12.44
N GLN A 242 17.60 11.76 -11.14
CA GLN A 242 18.94 11.47 -10.61
C GLN A 242 19.18 9.97 -10.36
N PHE A 243 18.14 9.17 -10.07
CA PHE A 243 18.29 7.77 -9.65
C PHE A 243 17.44 6.80 -10.50
N PRO A 244 17.81 6.56 -11.76
CA PRO A 244 17.03 5.69 -12.66
C PRO A 244 16.92 4.23 -12.19
N ARG A 245 17.79 3.78 -11.26
CA ARG A 245 17.76 2.44 -10.66
C ARG A 245 16.92 2.34 -9.39
N LEU A 246 16.54 3.45 -8.77
CA LEU A 246 15.68 3.48 -7.61
C LEU A 246 14.29 2.94 -7.98
N PHE A 247 13.74 2.03 -7.15
CA PHE A 247 12.41 1.52 -7.38
C PHE A 247 11.36 2.59 -7.03
N ILE A 248 10.65 3.08 -8.04
CA ILE A 248 9.60 4.09 -7.87
C ILE A 248 8.36 3.70 -8.66
N ILE A 249 7.22 3.59 -7.98
CA ILE A 249 5.90 3.66 -8.59
C ILE A 249 5.43 5.11 -8.45
N HIS A 250 5.09 5.75 -9.55
CA HIS A 250 4.56 7.12 -9.57
C HIS A 250 3.17 7.11 -10.21
N SER A 251 2.15 7.20 -9.36
CA SER A 251 0.74 7.17 -9.74
C SER A 251 0.18 8.58 -9.86
N GLU A 252 -0.08 9.04 -11.10
CA GLU A 252 -0.71 10.34 -11.38
C GLU A 252 -2.22 10.24 -11.61
N LYS A 253 -2.70 9.06 -12.00
CA LYS A 253 -4.10 8.85 -12.42
C LYS A 253 -4.69 7.53 -11.95
N THR A 254 -3.85 6.52 -11.70
CA THR A 254 -4.32 5.17 -11.35
C THR A 254 -5.10 5.20 -10.04
N TYR A 255 -4.69 6.01 -9.07
CA TYR A 255 -5.34 6.15 -7.77
C TYR A 255 -6.81 6.61 -7.84
N PHE A 256 -7.22 7.32 -8.90
CA PHE A 256 -8.64 7.67 -9.10
C PHE A 256 -9.57 6.45 -9.18
N GLY A 257 -9.01 5.25 -9.36
CA GLY A 257 -9.78 4.00 -9.27
C GLY A 257 -10.37 3.70 -7.89
N MET A 258 -9.89 4.36 -6.83
CA MET A 258 -10.48 4.28 -5.49
C MET A 258 -11.77 5.08 -5.37
N PHE A 259 -11.91 6.19 -6.11
CA PHE A 259 -13.06 7.09 -6.01
C PHE A 259 -14.34 6.37 -6.43
N GLY A 260 -15.32 6.36 -5.53
CA GLY A 260 -16.47 5.49 -5.64
C GLY A 260 -17.84 6.12 -5.43
N ALA A 261 -17.99 7.45 -5.56
CA ALA A 261 -19.23 8.16 -5.27
C ALA A 261 -20.49 7.58 -5.96
N ASN A 262 -20.36 7.05 -7.16
CA ASN A 262 -21.45 6.48 -7.95
C ASN A 262 -21.54 4.95 -7.86
N ASP A 263 -20.69 4.30 -7.08
CA ASP A 263 -20.66 2.84 -6.92
C ASP A 263 -21.43 2.44 -5.65
N ALA A 264 -22.36 1.50 -5.77
CA ALA A 264 -23.22 1.06 -4.67
C ALA A 264 -22.44 0.53 -3.45
N ILE A 265 -21.20 0.04 -3.66
CA ILE A 265 -20.34 -0.48 -2.59
C ILE A 265 -19.21 0.49 -2.22
N SER A 266 -19.34 1.76 -2.54
CA SER A 266 -18.36 2.80 -2.20
C SER A 266 -18.96 4.19 -2.04
N ASN A 267 -20.27 4.36 -2.27
CA ASN A 267 -20.94 5.63 -2.09
C ASN A 267 -21.06 5.98 -0.59
N LEU A 268 -21.61 7.15 -0.30
CA LEU A 268 -21.74 7.64 1.06
C LEU A 268 -22.65 6.75 1.95
N ASP A 269 -23.69 6.14 1.36
CA ASP A 269 -24.57 5.25 2.11
C ASP A 269 -23.80 3.99 2.55
N TRP A 270 -23.05 3.39 1.65
CA TRP A 270 -22.18 2.26 1.96
C TRP A 270 -21.13 2.62 3.04
N VAL A 271 -20.46 3.77 2.91
CA VAL A 271 -19.49 4.24 3.92
C VAL A 271 -20.13 4.42 5.28
N ASN A 272 -21.34 5.01 5.32
CA ASN A 272 -22.06 5.19 6.57
C ASN A 272 -22.50 3.87 7.22
N GLU A 273 -22.88 2.88 6.40
CA GLU A 273 -23.37 1.58 6.88
C GLU A 273 -22.25 0.65 7.31
N HIS A 274 -21.18 0.56 6.51
CA HIS A 274 -20.16 -0.48 6.65
C HIS A 274 -18.83 0.01 7.24
N VAL A 275 -18.66 1.32 7.44
CA VAL A 275 -17.42 1.85 8.01
C VAL A 275 -17.70 2.73 9.22
N ARG A 276 -18.59 3.74 9.10
CA ARG A 276 -18.69 4.79 10.09
C ARG A 276 -19.62 4.48 11.25
N ARG A 277 -20.85 4.06 10.95
CA ARG A 277 -21.89 3.89 11.98
C ARG A 277 -21.69 2.59 12.75
N ASN A 278 -21.56 2.70 14.07
CA ASN A 278 -21.45 1.55 14.99
C ASN A 278 -20.17 0.69 14.80
N HIS A 279 -19.10 1.25 14.21
CA HIS A 279 -17.82 0.58 14.03
C HIS A 279 -16.70 1.19 14.91
N GLY A 280 -17.09 1.95 15.93
CA GLY A 280 -16.18 2.49 16.94
C GLY A 280 -15.42 3.78 16.52
N PRO A 281 -14.72 4.39 17.49
CA PRO A 281 -14.18 5.74 17.36
C PRO A 281 -13.10 5.92 16.29
N LEU A 282 -12.35 4.88 15.91
CA LEU A 282 -11.44 4.96 14.79
C LEU A 282 -12.19 5.13 13.46
N CYS A 283 -13.21 4.32 13.25
CA CYS A 283 -14.04 4.35 12.04
C CYS A 283 -14.89 5.62 11.93
N ASP A 284 -15.30 6.22 13.06
CA ASP A 284 -15.99 7.51 13.10
C ASP A 284 -15.15 8.66 12.51
N LEU A 285 -13.81 8.53 12.52
CA LEU A 285 -12.91 9.52 11.91
C LEU A 285 -12.97 9.52 10.38
N TYR A 286 -13.44 8.46 9.75
CA TYR A 286 -13.46 8.34 8.29
C TYR A 286 -14.32 9.46 7.68
N PRO A 287 -13.74 10.42 6.92
CA PRO A 287 -14.46 11.53 6.33
C PRO A 287 -15.53 11.05 5.35
N LYS A 288 -16.64 11.78 5.27
CA LYS A 288 -17.77 11.50 4.35
C LYS A 288 -17.44 11.87 2.92
N GLU A 289 -16.47 12.74 2.75
CA GLU A 289 -16.11 13.32 1.47
C GLU A 289 -14.61 13.67 1.46
N GLY A 290 -14.04 13.65 0.28
CA GLY A 290 -12.67 14.09 -0.02
C GLY A 290 -12.69 15.22 -1.03
N VAL A 291 -11.60 15.39 -1.76
CA VAL A 291 -11.43 16.41 -2.80
C VAL A 291 -12.33 16.13 -4.00
N GLY A 292 -13.49 16.80 -4.07
CA GLY A 292 -14.43 16.65 -5.20
C GLY A 292 -15.10 15.28 -5.31
N CYS A 293 -15.16 14.52 -4.20
CA CYS A 293 -15.69 13.17 -4.14
C CYS A 293 -16.47 12.98 -2.83
N THR A 294 -17.50 12.15 -2.84
CA THR A 294 -18.24 11.70 -1.67
C THR A 294 -18.18 10.18 -1.52
N GLY A 295 -18.33 9.67 -0.29
CA GLY A 295 -18.12 8.25 -0.02
C GLY A 295 -16.64 7.90 0.03
N VAL A 296 -16.23 6.82 -0.62
CA VAL A 296 -14.82 6.41 -0.69
C VAL A 296 -14.04 7.27 -1.68
N CYS A 297 -13.08 8.00 -1.17
CA CYS A 297 -12.21 8.92 -1.90
C CYS A 297 -10.71 8.66 -1.63
N GLU A 298 -10.36 7.51 -1.12
CA GLU A 298 -9.05 7.11 -0.63
C GLU A 298 -7.98 7.06 -1.74
N GLY A 299 -7.59 8.23 -2.25
CA GLY A 299 -6.57 8.32 -3.30
C GLY A 299 -5.23 7.70 -2.92
N ASP A 300 -4.91 7.63 -1.63
CA ASP A 300 -3.63 7.18 -1.11
C ASP A 300 -3.58 5.69 -0.76
N SER A 301 -4.74 5.08 -0.50
CA SER A 301 -4.83 3.66 -0.17
C SER A 301 -4.17 2.71 -1.18
N PRO A 302 -4.14 2.98 -2.49
CA PRO A 302 -3.39 2.17 -3.45
C PRO A 302 -1.93 1.96 -3.09
N ALA A 303 -1.28 2.94 -2.44
CA ALA A 303 0.13 2.89 -2.07
C ALA A 303 0.47 1.84 -1.00
N PHE A 304 -0.52 1.24 -0.35
CA PHE A 304 -0.33 0.06 0.52
C PHE A 304 -1.24 -1.13 0.14
N LEU A 305 -2.37 -0.91 -0.52
CA LEU A 305 -3.28 -1.99 -0.92
C LEU A 305 -2.66 -3.00 -1.90
N TRP A 306 -1.67 -2.58 -2.70
CA TRP A 306 -0.91 -3.50 -3.54
C TRP A 306 -0.07 -4.50 -2.74
N LEU A 307 0.35 -4.14 -1.53
CA LEU A 307 1.01 -5.05 -0.59
C LEU A 307 -0.01 -6.00 0.05
N VAL A 308 -1.19 -5.48 0.40
CA VAL A 308 -2.31 -6.30 0.92
C VAL A 308 -2.68 -7.37 -0.09
N SER A 309 -2.91 -7.01 -1.36
CA SER A 309 -3.21 -7.99 -2.41
C SER A 309 -2.06 -8.97 -2.67
N GLY A 310 -0.80 -8.53 -2.47
CA GLY A 310 0.38 -9.40 -2.48
C GLY A 310 0.34 -10.45 -1.36
N ASN A 311 -0.11 -10.07 -0.15
CA ASN A 311 -0.34 -11.01 0.94
C ASN A 311 -1.44 -12.03 0.62
N ARG A 312 -2.43 -11.63 -0.22
CA ARG A 312 -3.50 -12.53 -0.74
C ARG A 312 -3.03 -13.41 -1.91
N GLY A 313 -1.77 -13.23 -2.38
CA GLY A 313 -1.20 -13.99 -3.50
C GLY A 313 -1.67 -13.53 -4.88
N LEU A 314 -2.27 -12.34 -4.99
CA LEU A 314 -2.73 -11.79 -6.26
C LEU A 314 -1.56 -11.28 -7.11
N ASN A 315 -0.54 -10.70 -6.49
CA ASN A 315 0.60 -10.09 -7.18
C ASN A 315 1.90 -10.28 -6.39
N ASP A 316 3.01 -10.13 -7.10
CA ASP A 316 4.32 -9.94 -6.49
C ASP A 316 4.57 -8.41 -6.33
N PRO A 317 4.75 -7.89 -5.09
CA PRO A 317 5.08 -6.47 -4.89
C PRO A 317 6.39 -6.01 -5.52
N GLU A 318 7.29 -6.92 -5.91
CA GLU A 318 8.49 -6.57 -6.66
C GLU A 318 8.22 -6.36 -8.17
N ASP A 319 7.00 -6.69 -8.64
CA ASP A 319 6.57 -6.49 -10.04
C ASP A 319 5.26 -5.69 -10.14
N PRO A 320 5.29 -4.35 -10.10
CA PRO A 320 4.10 -3.51 -10.24
C PRO A 320 3.39 -3.59 -11.59
N THR A 321 3.92 -4.34 -12.57
CA THR A 321 3.24 -4.57 -13.84
C THR A 321 2.13 -5.61 -13.74
N GLN A 322 2.08 -6.35 -12.65
CA GLN A 322 1.00 -7.28 -12.32
C GLN A 322 -0.24 -6.54 -11.83
N GLU A 323 -1.38 -7.18 -11.94
CA GLU A 323 -2.63 -6.67 -11.39
C GLU A 323 -2.62 -6.73 -9.87
N SER A 324 -3.03 -5.64 -9.23
CA SER A 324 -3.10 -5.54 -7.76
C SER A 324 -4.26 -4.66 -7.32
N TRP A 325 -4.58 -4.69 -6.03
CA TRP A 325 -5.56 -3.75 -5.45
C TRP A 325 -5.05 -2.31 -5.45
N GLY A 326 -3.75 -2.11 -5.58
CA GLY A 326 -3.12 -0.78 -5.72
C GLY A 326 -2.98 -0.31 -7.16
N GLY A 327 -3.40 -1.13 -8.14
CA GLY A 327 -3.35 -0.81 -9.55
C GLY A 327 -2.37 -1.69 -10.34
N GLN A 328 -2.27 -1.38 -11.63
CA GLN A 328 -1.35 -2.01 -12.56
C GLN A 328 -0.59 -0.93 -13.31
N PHE A 329 0.73 -0.98 -13.21
CA PHE A 329 1.62 0.04 -13.75
C PHE A 329 2.40 -0.50 -14.95
N LYS A 330 3.02 0.39 -15.70
CA LYS A 330 3.95 0.04 -16.78
C LYS A 330 5.35 0.50 -16.43
N LYS A 331 6.33 -0.36 -16.69
CA LYS A 331 7.73 -0.02 -16.48
C LYS A 331 8.19 1.04 -17.48
N ASN A 332 8.83 2.08 -16.99
CA ASN A 332 9.47 3.08 -17.83
C ASN A 332 10.80 2.54 -18.36
N ARG A 333 10.94 2.52 -19.70
CA ARG A 333 12.09 1.89 -20.36
C ARG A 333 13.43 2.47 -19.87
N GLY A 334 14.38 1.60 -19.58
CA GLY A 334 15.73 1.98 -19.14
C GLY A 334 15.85 2.39 -17.68
N THR A 335 14.74 2.30 -16.90
CA THR A 335 14.72 2.66 -15.49
C THR A 335 14.08 1.55 -14.64
N ASN A 336 14.15 1.70 -13.32
CA ASN A 336 13.35 0.93 -12.36
C ASN A 336 12.15 1.74 -11.86
N HIS A 337 11.59 2.60 -12.72
CA HIS A 337 10.41 3.40 -12.45
C HIS A 337 9.19 2.82 -13.15
N PHE A 338 8.06 2.90 -12.46
CA PHE A 338 6.77 2.46 -12.93
C PHE A 338 5.81 3.64 -12.92
N VAL A 339 5.01 3.77 -13.95
CA VAL A 339 4.06 4.87 -14.15
C VAL A 339 2.69 4.32 -14.51
N ASP A 340 1.67 5.16 -14.50
CA ASP A 340 0.30 4.75 -14.84
C ASP A 340 0.24 3.85 -16.08
N GLY A 341 -0.43 2.71 -15.93
CA GLY A 341 -0.73 1.77 -17.01
C GLY A 341 -2.09 2.09 -17.65
N ILE A 342 -3.07 1.23 -17.39
CA ILE A 342 -4.45 1.39 -17.89
C ILE A 342 -5.30 2.34 -17.03
N GLY A 343 -4.71 2.93 -15.99
CA GLY A 343 -5.36 3.90 -15.11
C GLY A 343 -6.27 3.28 -14.06
N GLY A 344 -7.22 4.07 -13.55
CA GLY A 344 -8.06 3.72 -12.39
C GLY A 344 -8.86 2.42 -12.51
N VAL A 345 -9.18 1.97 -13.74
CA VAL A 345 -9.87 0.71 -13.96
C VAL A 345 -9.08 -0.49 -13.41
N SER A 346 -7.75 -0.39 -13.34
CA SER A 346 -6.90 -1.44 -12.76
C SER A 346 -7.12 -1.63 -11.25
N ILE A 347 -7.61 -0.62 -10.57
CA ILE A 347 -8.02 -0.67 -9.15
C ILE A 347 -9.50 -0.99 -9.04
N SER A 348 -10.37 -0.23 -9.71
CA SER A 348 -11.82 -0.31 -9.50
C SER A 348 -12.41 -1.67 -9.82
N LYS A 349 -11.80 -2.47 -10.69
CA LYS A 349 -12.23 -3.86 -10.96
C LYS A 349 -12.14 -4.78 -9.73
N TRP A 350 -11.27 -4.47 -8.77
CA TRP A 350 -11.10 -5.21 -7.53
C TRP A 350 -11.95 -4.66 -6.37
N ARG A 351 -12.76 -3.63 -6.62
CA ARG A 351 -13.51 -2.90 -5.60
C ARG A 351 -14.33 -3.82 -4.70
N LYS A 352 -15.00 -4.82 -5.27
CA LYS A 352 -15.80 -5.77 -4.51
C LYS A 352 -14.98 -6.52 -3.46
N ASP A 353 -13.75 -6.88 -3.80
CA ASP A 353 -12.90 -7.67 -2.93
C ASP A 353 -12.34 -6.82 -1.78
N PHE A 354 -11.71 -5.69 -2.09
CA PHE A 354 -11.12 -4.85 -1.05
C PHE A 354 -12.16 -4.12 -0.19
N GLN A 355 -13.37 -3.84 -0.70
CA GLN A 355 -14.43 -3.23 0.11
C GLN A 355 -15.08 -4.23 1.06
N ARG A 356 -15.31 -5.47 0.61
CA ARG A 356 -15.79 -6.54 1.50
C ARG A 356 -14.84 -6.73 2.69
N GLU A 357 -13.54 -6.83 2.42
CA GLU A 357 -12.55 -7.02 3.47
C GLU A 357 -12.43 -5.79 4.38
N PHE A 358 -12.57 -4.60 3.84
CA PHE A 358 -12.58 -3.37 4.63
C PHE A 358 -13.75 -3.31 5.60
N ALA A 359 -14.97 -3.62 5.13
CA ALA A 359 -16.16 -3.70 5.97
C ALA A 359 -15.98 -4.72 7.11
N GLU A 360 -15.48 -5.92 6.80
CA GLU A 360 -15.18 -6.95 7.80
C GLU A 360 -14.20 -6.44 8.87
N ARG A 361 -13.15 -5.71 8.47
CA ARG A 361 -12.18 -5.15 9.41
C ARG A 361 -12.71 -3.99 10.22
N ALA A 362 -13.65 -3.22 9.68
CA ALA A 362 -14.38 -2.20 10.44
C ALA A 362 -15.23 -2.83 11.56
N ASP A 363 -15.88 -3.98 11.27
CA ASP A 363 -16.62 -4.76 12.27
C ASP A 363 -15.73 -5.20 13.45
N TRP A 364 -14.44 -5.46 13.21
CA TRP A 364 -13.48 -5.87 14.28
C TRP A 364 -13.20 -4.77 15.31
N CYS A 365 -13.58 -3.54 15.05
CA CYS A 365 -13.40 -2.43 16.00
C CYS A 365 -14.37 -2.48 17.20
N VAL A 366 -15.42 -3.27 17.11
CA VAL A 366 -16.45 -3.37 18.13
C VAL A 366 -16.62 -4.81 18.63
N ASP A 367 -17.07 -4.95 19.87
CA ASP A 367 -17.47 -6.27 20.38
C ASP A 367 -18.83 -6.66 19.76
N ASN A 368 -18.86 -7.72 18.99
CA ASN A 368 -20.08 -8.38 18.50
C ASN A 368 -20.44 -9.56 19.40
#